data_7dfa2eaedc4345dc19192eadc00916d2
#
_entry.id   7dfa2eaedc4345dc19192eadc00916d2
#
_cell.length_a   1.000
_cell.length_b   1.000
_cell.length_c   1.000
_cell.angle_alpha   90.00
_cell.angle_beta   90.00
_cell.angle_gamma   90.00
#
_symmetry.space_group_name_H-M   'P 1'
#
loop_
_entity.id
_entity.type
_entity.pdbx_description
1 polymer ?
#
loop_
_entity_poly.entity_id
_entity_poly.type
_entity_poly.pdbx_seq_one_letter_code
_entity_poly.pdbx_strand_id
1 'polypeptide(L)' 'MALSESVEASLKEAEQSLRNALAFAARQERPMVCSTIAEMIGKIESVIHTDVILDKLENRNPGDSGIFDSWFNTDE' A
#
# COMPACT_ATOMS: atom_id res chain seq x y z
N MET A 1 -6.45 -2.75 13.88
CA MET A 1 -7.73 -2.34 13.31
C MET A 1 -7.69 -2.41 11.80
N ALA A 2 -8.59 -3.15 11.20
CA ALA A 2 -8.58 -3.34 9.76
C ALA A 2 -9.39 -2.27 9.05
N LEU A 3 -9.02 -1.99 7.80
CA LEU A 3 -9.84 -1.13 6.96
C LEU A 3 -11.22 -1.75 6.78
N SER A 4 -12.23 -0.91 6.66
CA SER A 4 -13.54 -1.42 6.32
C SER A 4 -13.51 -1.98 4.91
N GLU A 5 -14.42 -2.90 4.62
CA GLU A 5 -14.47 -3.52 3.30
C GLU A 5 -14.72 -2.51 2.21
N SER A 6 -15.56 -1.51 2.49
CA SER A 6 -15.86 -0.52 1.47
C SER A 6 -14.65 0.35 1.17
N VAL A 7 -13.87 0.69 2.20
CA VAL A 7 -12.68 1.50 1.97
C VAL A 7 -11.63 0.68 1.22
N GLU A 8 -11.45 -0.57 1.60
CA GLU A 8 -10.48 -1.42 0.92
C GLU A 8 -10.86 -1.61 -0.54
N ALA A 9 -12.13 -1.89 -0.80
CA ALA A 9 -12.60 -2.09 -2.16
C ALA A 9 -12.41 -0.83 -3.00
N SER A 10 -12.70 0.33 -2.42
CA SER A 10 -12.53 1.59 -3.12
C SER A 10 -11.07 1.87 -3.43
N LEU A 11 -10.18 1.55 -2.49
CA LEU A 11 -8.76 1.75 -2.72
C LEU A 11 -8.26 0.84 -3.84
N LYS A 12 -8.75 -0.40 -3.89
CA LYS A 12 -8.34 -1.31 -4.95
C LYS A 12 -8.84 -0.84 -6.30
N GLU A 13 -10.05 -0.29 -6.35
CA GLU A 13 -10.56 0.28 -7.58
C GLU A 13 -9.75 1.48 -8.02
N ALA A 14 -9.37 2.32 -7.06
CA ALA A 14 -8.55 3.47 -7.38
C ALA A 14 -7.18 3.03 -7.91
N GLU A 15 -6.61 2.01 -7.31
CA GLU A 15 -5.34 1.48 -7.79
C GLU A 15 -5.47 0.98 -9.21
N GLN A 16 -6.53 0.25 -9.51
CA GLN A 16 -6.74 -0.26 -10.86
C GLN A 16 -6.89 0.89 -11.86
N SER A 17 -7.64 1.92 -11.49
CA SER A 17 -7.80 3.08 -12.35
C SER A 17 -6.48 3.77 -12.59
N LEU A 18 -5.65 3.88 -11.56
CA LEU A 18 -4.34 4.51 -11.72
C LEU A 18 -3.42 3.67 -12.60
N ARG A 19 -3.51 2.35 -12.50
CA ARG A 19 -2.72 1.49 -13.39
C ARG A 19 -3.14 1.66 -14.83
N ASN A 20 -4.42 1.81 -15.09
CA ASN A 20 -4.90 2.10 -16.43
C ASN A 20 -4.39 3.44 -16.90
N ALA A 21 -4.45 4.45 -16.04
CA ALA A 21 -3.94 5.77 -16.39
C ALA A 21 -2.45 5.72 -16.70
N LEU A 22 -1.70 4.94 -15.92
CA LEU A 22 -0.26 4.82 -16.15
C LEU A 22 0.01 4.19 -17.52
N ALA A 23 -0.77 3.19 -17.90
CA ALA A 23 -0.59 2.56 -19.19
C ALA A 23 -0.78 3.55 -20.33
N PHE A 24 -1.77 4.44 -20.21
CA PHE A 24 -1.98 5.48 -21.21
C PHE A 24 -0.88 6.53 -21.14
N ALA A 25 -0.53 6.94 -19.92
CA ALA A 25 0.46 7.98 -19.75
C ALA A 25 1.83 7.57 -20.29
N ALA A 26 2.15 6.30 -20.17
CA ALA A 26 3.45 5.80 -20.64
C ALA A 26 3.64 6.02 -22.12
N ARG A 27 2.56 6.17 -22.86
CA ARG A 27 2.65 6.37 -24.32
C ARG A 27 2.62 7.82 -24.71
N GLN A 28 2.05 8.69 -23.90
CA GLN A 28 1.72 10.04 -24.33
C GLN A 28 2.25 11.12 -23.43
N GLU A 29 2.57 10.79 -22.20
CA GLU A 29 2.90 11.81 -21.22
C GLU A 29 4.36 11.85 -20.88
N ARG A 30 4.74 12.92 -20.20
CA ARG A 30 6.10 13.09 -19.75
C ARG A 30 6.44 12.07 -18.68
N PRO A 31 7.73 11.69 -18.57
CA PRO A 31 8.12 10.75 -17.52
C PRO A 31 7.71 11.18 -16.11
N MET A 32 7.65 12.49 -15.84
CA MET A 32 7.26 12.96 -14.53
C MET A 32 5.82 12.57 -14.20
N VAL A 33 4.94 12.61 -15.19
CA VAL A 33 3.56 12.20 -14.97
C VAL A 33 3.50 10.73 -14.64
N CYS A 34 4.25 9.92 -15.38
CA CYS A 34 4.27 8.49 -15.12
C CYS A 34 4.83 8.17 -13.73
N SER A 35 5.90 8.85 -13.34
CA SER A 35 6.48 8.64 -12.02
C SER A 35 5.52 9.01 -10.92
N THR A 36 4.79 10.11 -11.09
CA THR A 36 3.84 10.55 -10.07
C THR A 36 2.70 9.55 -9.94
N ILE A 37 2.19 9.05 -11.06
CA ILE A 37 1.13 8.06 -11.00
C ILE A 37 1.63 6.78 -10.32
N ALA A 38 2.84 6.36 -10.65
CA ALA A 38 3.42 5.17 -10.03
C ALA A 38 3.56 5.35 -8.53
N GLU A 39 3.94 6.55 -8.10
CA GLU A 39 4.02 6.83 -6.66
C GLU A 39 2.66 6.73 -5.99
N MET A 40 1.62 7.22 -6.64
CA MET A 40 0.27 7.13 -6.08
C MET A 40 -0.15 5.67 -5.93
N ILE A 41 0.14 4.85 -6.92
CA ILE A 41 -0.16 3.43 -6.81
C ILE A 41 0.57 2.82 -5.62
N GLY A 42 1.84 3.15 -5.47
CA GLY A 42 2.63 2.64 -4.36
C GLY A 42 2.08 3.06 -3.02
N LYS A 43 1.58 4.29 -2.92
CA LYS A 43 1.01 4.75 -1.67
C LYS A 43 -0.28 4.01 -1.32
N ILE A 44 -1.10 3.73 -2.31
CA ILE A 44 -2.31 2.95 -2.06
C ILE A 44 -1.95 1.55 -1.60
N GLU A 45 -0.99 0.94 -2.27
CA GLU A 45 -0.54 -0.39 -1.86
C GLU A 45 0.02 -0.38 -0.45
N SER A 46 0.73 0.68 -0.09
CA SER A 46 1.27 0.80 1.25
C SER A 46 0.17 0.88 2.30
N VAL A 47 -0.90 1.62 2.02
CA VAL A 47 -2.00 1.73 2.97
C VAL A 47 -2.62 0.35 3.21
N ILE A 48 -2.91 -0.37 2.14
CA ILE A 48 -3.53 -1.68 2.25
C ILE A 48 -2.60 -2.65 2.97
N HIS A 49 -1.34 -2.63 2.60
CA HIS A 49 -0.35 -3.54 3.16
C HIS A 49 -0.11 -3.26 4.65
N THR A 50 0.01 -1.99 5.00
CA THR A 50 0.20 -1.60 6.39
C THR A 50 -0.99 -2.01 7.24
N ASP A 51 -2.19 -1.89 6.68
CA ASP A 51 -3.38 -2.30 7.39
C ASP A 51 -3.34 -3.80 7.71
N VAL A 52 -2.91 -4.61 6.75
CA VAL A 52 -2.81 -6.05 6.97
C VAL A 52 -1.83 -6.35 8.10
N ILE A 53 -0.70 -5.66 8.11
CA ILE A 53 0.32 -5.88 9.12
C ILE A 53 -0.20 -5.47 10.50
N LEU A 54 -0.87 -4.32 10.57
CA LEU A 54 -1.41 -3.86 11.84
C LEU A 54 -2.47 -4.82 12.37
N ASP A 55 -3.29 -5.35 11.47
CA ASP A 55 -4.31 -6.31 11.87
C ASP A 55 -3.66 -7.56 12.46
N LYS A 56 -2.60 -8.03 11.84
CA LYS A 56 -1.89 -9.19 12.37
C LYS A 56 -1.29 -8.92 13.73
N LEU A 57 -0.75 -7.72 13.93
CA LEU A 57 -0.17 -7.37 15.21
C LEU A 57 -1.24 -7.32 16.30
N GLU A 58 -2.41 -6.79 15.97
CA GLU A 58 -3.48 -6.69 16.94
C GLU A 58 -3.99 -8.06 17.36
N ASN A 59 -3.88 -9.04 16.47
CA ASN A 59 -4.39 -10.37 16.74
C ASN A 59 -3.35 -11.33 17.29
N ARG A 60 -2.17 -10.84 17.62
CA ARG A 60 -1.11 -11.69 18.13
C ARG A 60 -1.08 -11.66 19.63
N ASN A 61 -0.47 -12.71 20.21
CA ASN A 61 -0.25 -12.74 21.63
C ASN A 61 0.73 -11.63 22.03
N PRO A 62 0.56 -11.11 23.25
CA PRO A 62 1.41 -10.01 23.70
C PRO A 62 2.90 -10.29 23.65
N GLY A 63 3.31 -11.53 23.77
CA GLY A 63 4.74 -11.83 23.74
C GLY A 63 5.33 -12.00 22.35
N ASP A 64 4.51 -11.92 21.34
CA ASP A 64 4.97 -12.21 19.98
C ASP A 64 5.21 -10.91 19.24
N SER A 65 6.44 -10.41 19.34
CA SER A 65 6.80 -9.13 18.76
C SER A 65 7.82 -9.24 17.63
N GLY A 66 7.99 -10.44 17.09
CA GLY A 66 9.04 -10.64 16.10
C GLY A 66 8.92 -9.75 14.88
N ILE A 67 7.70 -9.60 14.35
CA ILE A 67 7.51 -8.76 13.18
C ILE A 67 7.82 -7.31 13.50
N PHE A 68 7.37 -6.86 14.65
CA PHE A 68 7.58 -5.49 15.07
C PHE A 68 9.07 -5.20 15.24
N ASP A 69 9.78 -6.11 15.87
CA ASP A 69 11.22 -5.97 16.03
C ASP A 69 11.92 -5.90 14.69
N SER A 70 11.49 -6.74 13.77
CA SER A 70 12.09 -6.76 12.45
C SER A 70 11.94 -5.41 11.75
N TRP A 71 10.82 -4.76 11.94
CA TRP A 71 10.57 -3.47 11.32
C TRP A 71 11.49 -2.38 11.85
N PHE A 72 11.73 -2.39 13.15
CA PHE A 72 12.49 -1.32 13.77
C PHE A 72 13.97 -1.60 13.82
N ASN A 73 14.38 -2.82 13.58
CA ASN A 73 15.79 -3.18 13.66
C ASN A 73 16.41 -3.42 12.30
N THR A 74 15.70 -3.10 11.23
CA THR A 74 16.23 -3.36 9.89
C THR A 74 17.44 -2.51 9.57
N ASP A 75 17.60 -1.42 10.25
CA ASP A 75 18.73 -0.52 9.99
C ASP A 75 19.99 -0.96 10.69
N GLU A 76 19.88 -1.92 11.53
CA GLU A 76 21.03 -2.41 12.26
C GLU A 76 21.86 -3.39 11.46
#